data_2af3f1ebdd757befe9799c1a170827b7
#
_entry.id   2af3f1ebdd757befe9799c1a170827b7
#
_cell.length_a   1.000
_cell.length_b   1.000
_cell.length_c   1.000
_cell.angle_alpha   90.00
_cell.angle_beta   90.00
_cell.angle_gamma   90.00
#
_symmetry.space_group_name_H-M   'P 1'
#
loop_
_entity.id
_entity.type
_entity.pdbx_description
1 polymer ?
#
loop_
_entity_poly.entity_id
_entity_poly.type
_entity_poly.pdbx_seq_one_letter_code
_entity_poly.pdbx_strand_id
1 'polypeptide(L)'
;GVDIAYDSYVNEFLLGKKRIMVQPQATKTIEGEPLFDPNDAVFHVLPADGLGKEVVKEIDMKLRTAEHNAGIQDMLNLLSSKCGFGENHYKYDNGNVSTATQIISENSEMFRTIKKHEIILEGVLIELCRVLLRMGNAYMNAGLDEDVEITVDFDDSIIEDKESEFNRDARMVQMGIMQPYEFRMRY
;
A
#
# COMPACT_ATOMS: atom_id res chain seq x y z
N GLY A 1 2.00 -0.76 14.28
CA GLY A 1 0.54 -0.50 14.24
C GLY A 1 -0.17 -1.38 13.24
N VAL A 2 0.20 -1.33 11.97
CA VAL A 2 -0.40 -2.15 10.89
C VAL A 2 -0.29 -3.64 11.20
N ASP A 3 0.90 -4.11 11.60
CA ASP A 3 1.12 -5.52 11.95
C ASP A 3 0.18 -6.00 13.06
N ILE A 4 0.02 -5.21 14.13
CA ILE A 4 -0.87 -5.55 15.24
C ILE A 4 -2.33 -5.60 14.79
N ALA A 5 -2.75 -4.70 13.91
CA ALA A 5 -4.10 -4.71 13.36
C ALA A 5 -4.35 -5.95 12.48
N TYR A 6 -3.36 -6.32 11.67
CA TYR A 6 -3.40 -7.51 10.86
C TYR A 6 -3.41 -8.79 11.71
N ASP A 7 -2.55 -8.88 12.71
CA ASP A 7 -2.52 -10.02 13.64
C ASP A 7 -3.86 -10.16 14.39
N SER A 8 -4.47 -9.04 14.79
CA SER A 8 -5.79 -9.04 15.41
C SER A 8 -6.87 -9.58 14.46
N TYR A 9 -6.80 -9.24 13.18
CA TYR A 9 -7.68 -9.75 12.15
C TYR A 9 -7.52 -11.26 11.96
N VAL A 10 -6.27 -11.75 11.84
CA VAL A 10 -5.97 -13.18 11.74
C VAL A 10 -6.46 -13.94 12.98
N ASN A 11 -6.24 -13.39 14.17
CA ASN A 11 -6.69 -13.99 15.42
C ASN A 11 -8.22 -14.09 15.49
N GLU A 12 -8.96 -13.11 14.96
CA GLU A 12 -10.42 -13.20 14.93
C GLU A 12 -10.90 -14.35 14.04
N PHE A 13 -10.25 -14.63 12.92
CA PHE A 13 -10.54 -15.82 12.11
C PHE A 13 -10.26 -17.11 12.88
N LEU A 14 -9.19 -17.16 13.65
CA LEU A 14 -8.84 -18.34 14.45
C LEU A 14 -9.83 -18.55 15.61
N LEU A 15 -10.25 -17.48 16.27
CA LEU A 15 -11.14 -17.50 17.44
C LEU A 15 -12.62 -17.53 17.04
N GLY A 16 -12.97 -16.97 15.89
CA GLY A 16 -14.35 -16.88 15.38
C GLY A 16 -14.90 -18.17 14.78
N LYS A 17 -14.22 -19.30 14.98
CA LYS A 17 -14.72 -20.59 14.53
C LYS A 17 -16.04 -20.90 15.19
N LYS A 18 -17.00 -21.40 14.38
CA LYS A 18 -18.27 -21.91 14.85
C LYS A 18 -18.05 -22.94 15.95
N ARG A 19 -18.78 -22.79 17.07
CA ARG A 19 -18.70 -23.71 18.21
C ARG A 19 -20.08 -24.23 18.53
N ILE A 20 -20.17 -25.49 18.86
CA ILE A 20 -21.39 -26.14 19.29
C ILE A 20 -21.20 -26.56 20.74
N MET A 21 -21.98 -25.96 21.64
CA MET A 21 -22.00 -26.31 23.06
C MET A 21 -23.01 -27.42 23.24
N VAL A 22 -22.60 -28.49 23.93
CA VAL A 22 -23.40 -29.70 24.11
C VAL A 22 -23.44 -30.04 25.58
N GLN A 23 -24.63 -30.42 26.10
CA GLN A 23 -24.74 -30.98 27.44
C GLN A 23 -24.20 -32.40 27.50
N PRO A 24 -23.64 -32.85 28.65
CA PRO A 24 -23.09 -34.20 28.80
C PRO A 24 -24.07 -35.32 28.45
N GLN A 25 -25.35 -35.09 28.67
CA GLN A 25 -26.40 -36.06 28.38
C GLN A 25 -26.56 -36.34 26.88
N ALA A 26 -26.21 -35.35 26.02
CA ALA A 26 -26.31 -35.48 24.58
C ALA A 26 -25.03 -36.01 23.93
N THR A 27 -23.99 -36.31 24.69
CA THR A 27 -22.71 -36.77 24.17
C THR A 27 -22.62 -38.28 23.98
N LYS A 28 -23.59 -39.01 24.50
CA LYS A 28 -23.59 -40.50 24.47
C LYS A 28 -24.88 -41.06 23.88
N THR A 29 -24.78 -42.13 23.14
CA THR A 29 -25.93 -42.96 22.75
C THR A 29 -26.50 -43.72 23.95
N ILE A 30 -27.67 -44.38 23.76
CA ILE A 30 -28.30 -45.27 24.77
C ILE A 30 -27.34 -46.42 25.12
N GLU A 31 -26.48 -46.81 24.19
CA GLU A 31 -25.48 -47.90 24.35
C GLU A 31 -24.16 -47.38 25.01
N GLY A 32 -24.03 -46.06 25.27
CA GLY A 32 -22.88 -45.47 25.94
C GLY A 32 -21.74 -45.03 25.00
N GLU A 33 -21.88 -45.24 23.70
CA GLU A 33 -20.91 -44.81 22.71
C GLU A 33 -20.93 -43.29 22.54
N PRO A 34 -19.78 -42.62 22.31
CA PRO A 34 -19.73 -41.19 22.06
C PRO A 34 -20.44 -40.83 20.77
N LEU A 35 -21.36 -39.87 20.81
CA LEU A 35 -22.08 -39.33 19.67
C LEU A 35 -21.21 -38.36 18.85
N PHE A 36 -20.19 -37.75 19.47
CA PHE A 36 -19.31 -36.76 18.86
C PHE A 36 -17.87 -37.17 19.12
N ASP A 37 -16.98 -36.90 18.14
CA ASP A 37 -15.55 -37.07 18.35
C ASP A 37 -15.06 -36.07 19.41
N PRO A 38 -14.50 -36.51 20.54
CA PRO A 38 -14.00 -35.61 21.59
C PRO A 38 -12.80 -34.77 21.10
N ASN A 39 -12.16 -35.12 19.99
CA ASN A 39 -11.08 -34.37 19.37
C ASN A 39 -11.57 -33.33 18.33
N ASP A 40 -12.87 -33.28 18.04
CA ASP A 40 -13.42 -32.29 17.16
C ASP A 40 -13.47 -30.92 17.86
N ALA A 41 -12.68 -29.97 17.34
CA ALA A 41 -12.58 -28.62 17.90
C ALA A 41 -13.88 -27.79 17.81
N VAL A 42 -14.91 -28.31 17.15
CA VAL A 42 -16.21 -27.65 17.01
C VAL A 42 -17.12 -27.92 18.20
N PHE A 43 -17.01 -29.09 18.84
CA PHE A 43 -17.87 -29.49 19.93
C PHE A 43 -17.22 -29.20 21.29
N HIS A 44 -17.94 -28.51 22.14
CA HIS A 44 -17.52 -28.22 23.51
C HIS A 44 -18.58 -28.71 24.52
N VAL A 45 -18.18 -29.60 25.41
CA VAL A 45 -19.05 -30.10 26.47
C VAL A 45 -19.07 -29.09 27.62
N LEU A 46 -20.26 -28.62 27.99
CA LEU A 46 -20.47 -27.75 29.13
C LEU A 46 -21.16 -28.52 30.28
N PRO A 47 -20.92 -28.12 31.54
CA PRO A 47 -21.69 -28.63 32.67
C PRO A 47 -23.21 -28.47 32.45
N ALA A 48 -24.01 -29.37 33.06
CA ALA A 48 -25.45 -29.40 32.87
C ALA A 48 -26.17 -28.06 33.16
N ASP A 49 -25.61 -27.25 34.04
CA ASP A 49 -26.15 -25.96 34.45
C ASP A 49 -25.79 -24.82 33.46
N GLY A 50 -24.82 -25.05 32.56
CA GLY A 50 -24.24 -23.99 31.70
C GLY A 50 -25.11 -23.60 30.49
N LEU A 51 -26.02 -24.46 30.05
CA LEU A 51 -26.90 -24.23 28.89
C LEU A 51 -28.37 -24.03 29.28
N GLY A 52 -28.70 -24.06 30.56
CA GLY A 52 -30.08 -23.97 31.06
C GLY A 52 -30.91 -25.16 30.56
N LYS A 53 -32.00 -24.89 29.84
CA LYS A 53 -32.89 -25.95 29.29
C LYS A 53 -32.44 -26.44 27.89
N GLU A 54 -31.47 -25.79 27.28
CA GLU A 54 -30.99 -26.17 25.92
C GLU A 54 -30.02 -27.34 26.04
N VAL A 55 -30.20 -28.36 25.22
CA VAL A 55 -29.33 -29.55 25.16
C VAL A 55 -28.15 -29.32 24.25
N VAL A 56 -28.35 -28.54 23.19
CA VAL A 56 -27.34 -28.16 22.21
C VAL A 56 -27.50 -26.67 21.91
N LYS A 57 -26.42 -25.93 21.94
CA LYS A 57 -26.40 -24.51 21.61
C LYS A 57 -25.29 -24.23 20.60
N GLU A 58 -25.68 -23.65 19.49
CA GLU A 58 -24.75 -23.19 18.47
C GLU A 58 -24.31 -21.74 18.79
N ILE A 59 -23.01 -21.51 18.76
CA ILE A 59 -22.42 -20.20 18.86
C ILE A 59 -21.75 -19.88 17.53
N ASP A 60 -22.36 -18.97 16.78
CA ASP A 60 -21.82 -18.43 15.52
C ASP A 60 -21.41 -16.98 15.77
N MET A 61 -20.09 -16.74 15.73
CA MET A 61 -19.53 -15.40 15.90
C MET A 61 -19.35 -14.77 14.54
N LYS A 62 -20.06 -13.68 14.28
CA LYS A 62 -19.85 -12.93 13.05
C LYS A 62 -18.44 -12.33 13.03
N LEU A 63 -17.72 -12.62 11.96
CA LEU A 63 -16.41 -12.01 11.73
C LEU A 63 -16.58 -10.52 11.34
N ARG A 64 -15.85 -9.65 12.02
CA ARG A 64 -15.87 -8.19 11.79
C ARG A 64 -14.91 -7.78 10.69
N THR A 65 -15.04 -8.39 9.52
CA THR A 65 -14.12 -8.19 8.39
C THR A 65 -14.08 -6.75 7.89
N ALA A 66 -15.23 -6.10 7.85
CA ALA A 66 -15.34 -4.70 7.37
C ALA A 66 -14.63 -3.73 8.33
N GLU A 67 -14.81 -3.91 9.63
CA GLU A 67 -14.19 -3.08 10.66
C GLU A 67 -12.67 -3.28 10.71
N HIS A 68 -12.19 -4.51 10.55
CA HIS A 68 -10.75 -4.78 10.44
C HIS A 68 -10.14 -4.16 9.19
N ASN A 69 -10.80 -4.30 8.04
CA ASN A 69 -10.33 -3.69 6.80
C ASN A 69 -10.27 -2.17 6.91
N ALA A 70 -11.30 -1.53 7.48
CA ALA A 70 -11.31 -0.10 7.73
C ALA A 70 -10.17 0.34 8.64
N GLY A 71 -9.95 -0.37 9.75
CA GLY A 71 -8.86 -0.06 10.68
C GLY A 71 -7.47 -0.22 10.07
N ILE A 72 -7.25 -1.24 9.24
CA ILE A 72 -6.00 -1.42 8.49
C ILE A 72 -5.81 -0.28 7.49
N GLN A 73 -6.87 0.10 6.75
CA GLN A 73 -6.82 1.19 5.79
C GLN A 73 -6.49 2.52 6.46
N ASP A 74 -7.09 2.84 7.60
CA ASP A 74 -6.79 4.05 8.37
C ASP A 74 -5.32 4.12 8.80
N MET A 75 -4.75 3.00 9.22
CA MET A 75 -3.33 2.93 9.58
C MET A 75 -2.40 3.07 8.37
N LEU A 76 -2.78 2.52 7.21
CA LEU A 76 -2.06 2.69 5.96
C LEU A 76 -2.10 4.14 5.48
N ASN A 77 -3.24 4.81 5.60
CA ASN A 77 -3.38 6.23 5.28
C ASN A 77 -2.50 7.11 6.17
N LEU A 78 -2.47 6.82 7.48
CA LEU A 78 -1.59 7.52 8.42
C LEU A 78 -0.11 7.30 8.08
N LEU A 79 0.29 6.08 7.73
CA LEU A 79 1.65 5.76 7.30
C LEU A 79 2.01 6.54 6.03
N SER A 80 1.14 6.49 5.03
CA SER A 80 1.29 7.19 3.76
C SER A 80 1.48 8.70 3.95
N SER A 81 0.63 9.33 4.76
CA SER A 81 0.71 10.74 5.09
C SER A 81 2.04 11.08 5.80
N LYS A 82 2.49 10.26 6.76
CA LYS A 82 3.78 10.46 7.44
C LYS A 82 4.98 10.31 6.50
N CYS A 83 4.88 9.48 5.47
CA CYS A 83 5.91 9.33 4.45
C CYS A 83 5.87 10.43 3.38
N GLY A 84 4.85 11.30 3.41
CA GLY A 84 4.66 12.36 2.41
C GLY A 84 4.19 11.84 1.05
N PHE A 85 3.54 10.68 1.01
CA PHE A 85 2.99 10.11 -0.23
C PHE A 85 1.54 10.53 -0.49
N GLY A 86 0.91 11.22 0.47
CA GLY A 86 -0.49 11.58 0.42
C GLY A 86 -1.41 10.50 0.97
N GLU A 87 -2.68 10.87 1.17
CA GLU A 87 -3.70 9.91 1.58
C GLU A 87 -4.02 8.95 0.43
N ASN A 88 -4.40 7.71 0.76
CA ASN A 88 -4.78 6.67 -0.21
C ASN A 88 -3.66 6.16 -1.14
N HIS A 89 -2.40 6.45 -0.89
CA HIS A 89 -1.31 5.84 -1.66
C HIS A 89 -1.28 4.32 -1.48
N TYR A 90 -1.47 3.83 -0.25
CA TYR A 90 -1.61 2.40 0.05
C TYR A 90 -3.09 2.06 0.18
N LYS A 91 -3.66 1.40 -0.84
CA LYS A 91 -5.05 0.92 -0.82
C LYS A 91 -5.07 -0.56 -0.49
N TYR A 92 -5.82 -0.94 0.53
CA TYR A 92 -6.04 -2.35 0.90
C TYR A 92 -7.09 -3.00 -0.02
N ASP A 93 -8.05 -2.21 -0.50
CA ASP A 93 -9.09 -2.65 -1.44
C ASP A 93 -9.01 -1.86 -2.75
N ASN A 94 -8.72 -2.54 -3.84
CA ASN A 94 -8.59 -1.96 -5.18
C ASN A 94 -9.92 -1.95 -5.96
N GLY A 95 -11.05 -1.81 -5.30
CA GLY A 95 -12.39 -1.95 -5.88
C GLY A 95 -12.80 -0.96 -6.98
N ASN A 96 -12.01 0.09 -7.28
CA ASN A 96 -12.35 1.07 -8.32
C ASN A 96 -11.19 1.27 -9.31
N VAL A 97 -11.51 1.19 -10.59
CA VAL A 97 -10.62 1.60 -11.68
C VAL A 97 -10.56 3.13 -11.67
N SER A 98 -9.47 3.69 -11.18
CA SER A 98 -9.23 5.14 -11.19
C SER A 98 -8.92 5.61 -12.61
N THR A 99 -9.43 6.79 -12.98
CA THR A 99 -9.04 7.45 -14.23
C THR A 99 -7.60 7.95 -14.14
N ALA A 100 -6.90 8.11 -15.28
CA ALA A 100 -5.53 8.64 -15.31
C ALA A 100 -5.43 9.97 -14.55
N THR A 101 -6.36 10.89 -14.76
CA THR A 101 -6.43 12.19 -14.04
C THR A 101 -6.56 12.03 -12.53
N GLN A 102 -7.32 11.04 -12.06
CA GLN A 102 -7.46 10.76 -10.64
C GLN A 102 -6.16 10.21 -10.05
N ILE A 103 -5.48 9.31 -10.76
CA ILE A 103 -4.17 8.75 -10.34
C ILE A 103 -3.13 9.87 -10.21
N ILE A 104 -3.08 10.80 -11.18
CA ILE A 104 -2.17 11.95 -11.15
C ILE A 104 -2.48 12.86 -9.96
N SER A 105 -3.77 13.14 -9.71
CA SER A 105 -4.17 13.95 -8.56
C SER A 105 -3.81 13.29 -7.22
N GLU A 106 -4.04 12.00 -7.09
CA GLU A 106 -3.71 11.22 -5.89
C GLU A 106 -2.19 11.16 -5.66
N ASN A 107 -1.38 11.10 -6.71
CA ASN A 107 0.08 11.06 -6.63
C ASN A 107 0.75 12.45 -6.52
N SER A 108 -0.02 13.54 -6.59
CA SER A 108 0.52 14.90 -6.59
C SER A 108 1.35 15.25 -5.35
N GLU A 109 0.99 14.70 -4.19
CA GLU A 109 1.69 14.93 -2.92
C GLU A 109 3.00 14.13 -2.87
N MET A 110 2.97 12.89 -3.34
CA MET A 110 4.16 12.06 -3.52
C MET A 110 5.15 12.73 -4.48
N PHE A 111 4.67 13.28 -5.59
CA PHE A 111 5.48 14.02 -6.56
C PHE A 111 6.20 15.21 -5.90
N ARG A 112 5.50 16.01 -5.11
CA ARG A 112 6.11 17.14 -4.38
C ARG A 112 7.19 16.67 -3.40
N THR A 113 6.99 15.52 -2.78
CA THR A 113 7.97 14.92 -1.87
C THR A 113 9.21 14.44 -2.62
N ILE A 114 9.04 13.77 -3.77
CA ILE A 114 10.12 13.36 -4.66
C ILE A 114 10.93 14.58 -5.12
N LYS A 115 10.27 15.62 -5.63
CA LYS A 115 10.94 16.84 -6.09
C LYS A 115 11.76 17.53 -5.00
N LYS A 116 11.31 17.53 -3.76
CA LYS A 116 12.11 18.05 -2.63
C LYS A 116 13.39 17.25 -2.41
N HIS A 117 13.34 15.93 -2.58
CA HIS A 117 14.52 15.07 -2.45
C HIS A 117 15.46 15.22 -3.66
N GLU A 118 14.94 15.34 -4.86
CA GLU A 118 15.70 15.56 -6.10
C GLU A 118 16.54 16.82 -6.04
N ILE A 119 15.98 17.95 -5.58
CA ILE A 119 16.72 19.21 -5.44
C ILE A 119 17.96 19.04 -4.55
N ILE A 120 17.81 18.28 -3.45
CA ILE A 120 18.93 18.03 -2.53
C ILE A 120 19.93 17.09 -3.18
N LEU A 121 19.45 16.02 -3.84
CA LEU A 121 20.27 15.01 -4.47
C LEU A 121 21.04 15.57 -5.66
N GLU A 122 20.43 16.43 -6.46
CA GLU A 122 21.07 17.13 -7.59
C GLU A 122 22.33 17.87 -7.11
N GLY A 123 22.20 18.68 -6.06
CA GLY A 123 23.35 19.41 -5.51
C GLY A 123 24.49 18.49 -5.08
N VAL A 124 24.16 17.38 -4.41
CA VAL A 124 25.16 16.38 -3.96
C VAL A 124 25.81 15.66 -5.14
N LEU A 125 25.04 15.30 -6.17
CA LEU A 125 25.54 14.63 -7.36
C LEU A 125 26.47 15.55 -8.18
N ILE A 126 26.14 16.82 -8.34
CA ILE A 126 26.99 17.82 -9.02
C ILE A 126 28.33 17.95 -8.28
N GLU A 127 28.29 18.03 -6.95
CA GLU A 127 29.50 18.15 -6.13
C GLU A 127 30.33 16.89 -6.19
N LEU A 128 29.71 15.71 -6.16
CA LEU A 128 30.39 14.42 -6.35
C LEU A 128 31.10 14.34 -7.70
N CYS A 129 30.44 14.74 -8.79
CA CYS A 129 31.02 14.76 -10.12
C CYS A 129 32.24 15.70 -10.17
N ARG A 130 32.16 16.90 -9.56
CA ARG A 130 33.31 17.82 -9.49
C ARG A 130 34.48 17.21 -8.73
N VAL A 131 34.23 16.54 -7.61
CA VAL A 131 35.27 15.83 -6.86
C VAL A 131 35.92 14.74 -7.73
N LEU A 132 35.12 13.97 -8.46
CA LEU A 132 35.64 12.93 -9.37
C LEU A 132 36.51 13.51 -10.48
N LEU A 133 36.11 14.65 -11.10
CA LEU A 133 36.92 15.33 -12.11
C LEU A 133 38.28 15.76 -11.53
N ARG A 134 38.28 16.38 -10.35
CA ARG A 134 39.51 16.79 -9.64
C ARG A 134 40.41 15.60 -9.31
N MET A 135 39.82 14.51 -8.84
CA MET A 135 40.57 13.28 -8.56
C MET A 135 41.16 12.67 -9.85
N GLY A 136 40.41 12.65 -10.94
CA GLY A 136 40.89 12.20 -12.25
C GLY A 136 42.10 13.00 -12.72
N ASN A 137 42.09 14.32 -12.55
CA ASN A 137 43.20 15.18 -12.88
C ASN A 137 44.42 14.95 -11.95
N ALA A 138 44.15 14.88 -10.64
CA ALA A 138 45.22 14.79 -9.64
C ALA A 138 45.94 13.43 -9.65
N TYR A 139 45.22 12.34 -9.85
CA TYR A 139 45.82 10.98 -9.74
C TYR A 139 46.04 10.30 -11.08
N MET A 140 45.30 10.66 -12.12
CA MET A 140 45.37 10.00 -13.44
C MET A 140 45.92 10.91 -14.54
N ASN A 141 46.18 12.18 -14.27
CA ASN A 141 46.54 13.21 -15.27
C ASN A 141 45.55 13.22 -16.45
N ALA A 142 44.25 13.13 -16.20
CA ALA A 142 43.27 12.91 -17.24
C ALA A 142 43.01 14.15 -18.08
N GLY A 143 43.44 15.35 -17.65
CA GLY A 143 43.27 16.61 -18.39
C GLY A 143 41.81 17.02 -18.59
N LEU A 144 40.95 16.70 -17.64
CA LEU A 144 39.52 17.00 -17.68
C LEU A 144 39.25 18.45 -17.30
N ASP A 145 38.24 19.05 -17.91
CA ASP A 145 37.77 20.37 -17.53
C ASP A 145 37.01 20.29 -16.21
N GLU A 146 37.52 20.95 -15.15
CA GLU A 146 36.90 20.96 -13.83
C GLU A 146 35.76 21.98 -13.72
N ASP A 147 35.68 22.94 -14.62
CA ASP A 147 34.67 23.99 -14.65
C ASP A 147 33.49 23.66 -15.59
N VAL A 148 33.44 22.42 -16.11
CA VAL A 148 32.34 21.98 -16.96
C VAL A 148 30.98 22.13 -16.27
N GLU A 149 29.98 22.61 -16.96
CA GLU A 149 28.60 22.65 -16.49
C GLU A 149 28.06 21.24 -16.39
N ILE A 150 27.71 20.83 -15.17
CA ILE A 150 27.15 19.52 -14.87
C ILE A 150 25.66 19.67 -14.64
N THR A 151 24.86 18.99 -15.44
CA THR A 151 23.41 18.92 -15.26
C THR A 151 23.03 17.49 -14.86
N VAL A 152 22.06 17.40 -13.96
CA VAL A 152 21.47 16.12 -13.52
C VAL A 152 20.00 16.13 -13.97
N ASP A 153 19.63 15.16 -14.77
CA ASP A 153 18.26 14.97 -15.22
C ASP A 153 17.66 13.75 -14.55
N PHE A 154 16.48 13.93 -13.91
CA PHE A 154 15.73 12.85 -13.29
C PHE A 154 14.58 12.46 -14.22
N ASP A 155 14.42 11.16 -14.47
CA ASP A 155 13.32 10.67 -15.29
C ASP A 155 11.99 10.63 -14.48
N ASP A 156 11.22 11.70 -14.61
CA ASP A 156 9.89 11.85 -13.98
C ASP A 156 8.76 11.21 -14.80
N SER A 157 9.08 10.44 -15.83
CA SER A 157 8.12 9.93 -16.82
C SER A 157 6.98 9.07 -16.24
N ILE A 158 7.16 8.56 -15.03
CA ILE A 158 6.15 7.75 -14.32
C ILE A 158 5.03 8.62 -13.71
N ILE A 159 5.30 9.91 -13.50
CA ILE A 159 4.44 10.82 -12.75
C ILE A 159 3.70 11.80 -13.66
N GLU A 160 4.23 12.05 -14.84
CA GLU A 160 3.64 12.93 -15.84
C GLU A 160 2.81 12.14 -16.84
N ASP A 161 1.56 12.59 -17.06
CA ASP A 161 0.73 12.09 -18.16
C ASP A 161 1.24 12.66 -19.48
N LYS A 162 2.28 12.03 -20.03
CA LYS A 162 2.89 12.45 -21.31
C LYS A 162 1.88 12.53 -22.45
N GLU A 163 0.83 11.73 -22.41
CA GLU A 163 -0.23 11.77 -23.40
C GLU A 163 -1.11 13.03 -23.27
N SER A 164 -1.45 13.40 -22.04
CA SER A 164 -2.16 14.67 -21.78
C SER A 164 -1.32 15.88 -22.13
N GLU A 165 -0.02 15.86 -21.84
CA GLU A 165 0.90 16.94 -22.22
C GLU A 165 1.07 17.05 -23.74
N PHE A 166 1.28 15.93 -24.41
CA PHE A 166 1.35 15.89 -25.88
C PHE A 166 0.08 16.46 -26.51
N ASN A 167 -1.09 16.03 -26.04
CA ASN A 167 -2.38 16.51 -26.54
C ASN A 167 -2.60 18.00 -26.26
N ARG A 168 -2.17 18.50 -25.11
CA ARG A 168 -2.20 19.93 -24.77
C ARG A 168 -1.31 20.73 -25.70
N ASP A 169 -0.07 20.31 -25.86
CA ASP A 169 0.92 21.02 -26.67
C ASP A 169 0.57 20.95 -28.16
N ALA A 170 0.03 19.83 -28.63
CA ALA A 170 -0.51 19.72 -29.98
C ALA A 170 -1.67 20.71 -30.24
N ARG A 171 -2.56 20.91 -29.25
CA ARG A 171 -3.60 21.94 -29.35
C ARG A 171 -3.02 23.35 -29.35
N MET A 172 -1.96 23.61 -28.55
CA MET A 172 -1.30 24.92 -28.56
C MET A 172 -0.66 25.23 -29.89
N VAL A 173 -0.11 24.23 -30.59
CA VAL A 173 0.38 24.39 -31.98
C VAL A 173 -0.77 24.71 -32.92
N GLN A 174 -1.91 24.01 -32.83
CA GLN A 174 -3.09 24.28 -33.66
C GLN A 174 -3.67 25.69 -33.40
N MET A 175 -3.59 26.19 -32.19
CA MET A 175 -4.03 27.55 -31.84
C MET A 175 -3.00 28.63 -32.16
N GLY A 176 -1.83 28.27 -32.70
CA GLY A 176 -0.75 29.22 -33.02
C GLY A 176 -0.04 29.80 -31.79
N ILE A 177 -0.24 29.24 -30.62
CA ILE A 177 0.39 29.67 -29.35
C ILE A 177 1.80 29.12 -29.22
N MET A 178 2.02 27.89 -29.69
CA MET A 178 3.32 27.20 -29.72
C MET A 178 3.79 27.05 -31.18
N GLN A 179 5.07 27.29 -31.41
CA GLN A 179 5.63 27.09 -32.75
C GLN A 179 5.85 25.60 -33.05
N PRO A 180 5.63 25.15 -34.33
CA PRO A 180 5.79 23.74 -34.66
C PRO A 180 7.21 23.20 -34.41
N TYR A 181 8.24 24.04 -34.46
CA TYR A 181 9.62 23.62 -34.21
C TYR A 181 9.84 23.36 -32.70
N GLU A 182 9.20 24.15 -31.79
CA GLU A 182 9.28 23.96 -30.34
C GLU A 182 8.63 22.65 -29.93
N PHE A 183 7.48 22.32 -30.54
CA PHE A 183 6.82 21.04 -30.35
C PHE A 183 7.71 19.85 -30.76
N ARG A 184 8.39 19.93 -31.91
CA ARG A 184 9.32 18.87 -32.39
C ARG A 184 10.57 18.74 -31.54
N MET A 185 10.99 19.79 -30.85
CA MET A 185 12.15 19.75 -29.96
C MET A 185 11.80 19.12 -28.59
N ARG A 186 10.50 19.09 -28.24
CA ARG A 186 10.01 18.58 -26.98
C ARG A 186 9.63 17.10 -27.03
N TYR A 187 9.25 16.64 -28.22
CA TYR A 187 8.82 15.26 -28.50
C TYR A 187 9.61 14.69 -29.71
#